data_9623a4258b0f2de0d53f8df1e0dbad53
#
_entry.id   9623a4258b0f2de0d53f8df1e0dbad53
#
_cell.length_a   1.000
_cell.length_b   1.000
_cell.length_c   1.000
_cell.angle_alpha   90.00
_cell.angle_beta   90.00
_cell.angle_gamma   90.00
#
_symmetry.space_group_name_H-M   'P 1'
#
loop_
_entity.id
_entity.type
_entity.pdbx_description
1 polymer ?
#
loop_
_entity_poly.entity_id
_entity_poly.type
_entity_poly.pdbx_seq_one_letter_code
_entity_poly.pdbx_strand_id
1 'polypeptide(L)'
;LFKDEVRRVGKELGLDPKILGRHPFPGPGLGIRILGDITPEKVALLQDVDAIWINGLREAGLYDQVWQAGAILLPVQSVGVMGDERTYENAVALRAVTSTDGMTADWCHLPYEVLARISNDIINRVKGVNRVVYDISSKPPATIEWE
;
A
#
# COMPACT_ATOMS: atom_id res chain seq x y z
N LEU A 1 -13.07 0.20 -20.04
CA LEU A 1 -14.09 0.87 -19.22
C LEU A 1 -13.46 1.93 -18.32
N PHE A 2 -14.14 3.05 -18.16
CA PHE A 2 -13.73 4.06 -17.20
C PHE A 2 -13.98 3.56 -15.78
N LYS A 3 -13.22 4.08 -14.83
CA LYS A 3 -13.29 3.64 -13.42
C LYS A 3 -14.69 3.73 -12.83
N ASP A 4 -15.43 4.79 -13.16
CA ASP A 4 -16.80 4.96 -12.68
C ASP A 4 -17.75 3.91 -13.24
N GLU A 5 -17.55 3.51 -14.48
CA GLU A 5 -18.33 2.44 -15.10
C GLU A 5 -18.05 1.09 -14.48
N VAL A 6 -16.77 0.81 -14.21
CA VAL A 6 -16.36 -0.44 -13.54
C VAL A 6 -16.97 -0.53 -12.16
N ARG A 7 -16.97 0.55 -11.39
CA ARG A 7 -17.58 0.59 -10.07
C ARG A 7 -19.10 0.40 -10.15
N ARG A 8 -19.73 0.97 -11.14
CA ARG A 8 -21.19 0.84 -11.36
C ARG A 8 -21.54 -0.61 -11.68
N VAL A 9 -20.80 -1.25 -12.58
CA VAL A 9 -20.99 -2.66 -12.91
C VAL A 9 -20.77 -3.55 -11.68
N GLY A 10 -19.74 -3.27 -10.91
CA GLY A 10 -19.47 -3.99 -9.65
C GLY A 10 -20.63 -3.88 -8.67
N LYS A 11 -21.25 -2.70 -8.55
CA LYS A 11 -22.41 -2.48 -7.68
C LYS A 11 -23.62 -3.30 -8.16
N GLU A 12 -23.86 -3.32 -9.46
CA GLU A 12 -24.94 -4.13 -10.04
C GLU A 12 -24.74 -5.61 -9.81
N LEU A 13 -23.47 -6.07 -9.74
CA LEU A 13 -23.13 -7.46 -9.44
C LEU A 13 -23.18 -7.79 -7.95
N GLY A 14 -23.53 -6.82 -7.10
CA GLY A 14 -23.67 -7.03 -5.66
C GLY A 14 -22.34 -7.02 -4.89
N LEU A 15 -21.32 -6.38 -5.40
CA LEU A 15 -20.04 -6.25 -4.70
C LEU A 15 -20.19 -5.35 -3.47
N ASP A 16 -19.36 -5.66 -2.44
CA ASP A 16 -19.33 -4.90 -1.19
C ASP A 16 -19.02 -3.42 -1.49
N PRO A 17 -19.83 -2.47 -0.98
CA PRO A 17 -19.53 -1.04 -1.13
C PRO A 17 -18.14 -0.62 -0.65
N LYS A 18 -17.57 -1.32 0.33
CA LYS A 18 -16.21 -1.06 0.79
C LYS A 18 -15.17 -1.34 -0.30
N ILE A 19 -15.42 -2.35 -1.13
CA ILE A 19 -14.56 -2.67 -2.26
C ILE A 19 -14.73 -1.61 -3.35
N LEU A 20 -15.97 -1.23 -3.64
CA LEU A 20 -16.29 -0.23 -4.66
C LEU A 20 -15.81 1.17 -4.28
N GLY A 21 -15.78 1.48 -2.99
CA GLY A 21 -15.33 2.77 -2.47
C GLY A 21 -13.82 2.89 -2.28
N ARG A 22 -13.03 1.93 -2.72
CA ARG A 22 -11.57 1.99 -2.61
C ARG A 22 -10.99 3.14 -3.41
N HIS A 23 -9.80 3.57 -2.98
CA HIS A 23 -9.02 4.53 -3.75
C HIS A 23 -8.76 3.99 -5.16
N PRO A 24 -8.65 4.86 -6.17
CA PRO A 24 -8.40 4.40 -7.54
C PRO A 24 -7.04 3.73 -7.66
N PHE A 25 -7.04 2.54 -8.27
CA PHE A 25 -5.83 1.81 -8.62
C PHE A 25 -5.88 1.45 -10.10
N PRO A 26 -4.75 1.44 -10.80
CA PRO A 26 -4.73 0.84 -12.12
C PRO A 26 -4.95 -0.69 -11.99
N GLY A 27 -5.68 -1.30 -12.90
CA GLY A 27 -5.66 -2.76 -13.03
C GLY A 27 -4.35 -3.17 -13.67
N PRO A 28 -3.69 -4.18 -13.19
CA PRO A 28 -4.05 -5.33 -12.39
C PRO A 28 -3.90 -5.18 -10.87
N GLY A 29 -3.93 -4.00 -10.33
CA GLY A 29 -4.00 -3.80 -8.89
C GLY A 29 -2.73 -4.21 -8.15
N LEU A 30 -2.85 -5.19 -7.25
CA LEU A 30 -1.72 -5.63 -6.42
C LEU A 30 -0.53 -6.15 -7.23
N GLY A 31 -0.76 -6.73 -8.43
CA GLY A 31 0.31 -7.28 -9.23
C GLY A 31 1.39 -6.27 -9.60
N ILE A 32 1.02 -5.04 -9.88
CA ILE A 32 2.00 -4.00 -10.23
C ILE A 32 2.76 -3.46 -9.02
N ARG A 33 2.35 -3.82 -7.82
CA ARG A 33 3.01 -3.42 -6.58
C ARG A 33 3.96 -4.47 -6.05
N ILE A 34 4.07 -5.60 -6.73
CA ILE A 34 5.11 -6.60 -6.48
C ILE A 34 6.19 -6.37 -7.53
N LEU A 35 7.31 -5.81 -7.07
CA LEU A 35 8.43 -5.56 -7.96
C LEU A 35 9.23 -6.86 -8.11
N GLY A 36 9.48 -7.27 -9.35
CA GLY A 36 10.11 -8.54 -9.65
C GLY A 36 9.09 -9.64 -9.92
N ASP A 37 9.47 -10.89 -9.67
CA ASP A 37 8.62 -12.05 -9.96
C ASP A 37 7.42 -12.11 -9.04
N ILE A 38 6.25 -12.40 -9.60
CA ILE A 38 5.01 -12.53 -8.85
C ILE A 38 4.83 -14.00 -8.46
N THR A 39 4.65 -14.26 -7.17
CA THR A 39 4.36 -15.58 -6.63
C THR A 39 3.15 -15.51 -5.71
N PRO A 40 2.43 -16.65 -5.50
CA PRO A 40 1.30 -16.68 -4.57
C PRO A 40 1.67 -16.22 -3.15
N GLU A 41 2.87 -16.56 -2.70
CA GLU A 41 3.36 -16.18 -1.38
C GLU A 41 3.56 -14.67 -1.27
N LYS A 42 4.12 -14.05 -2.32
CA LYS A 42 4.30 -12.60 -2.37
C LYS A 42 2.97 -11.86 -2.43
N VAL A 43 2.01 -12.39 -3.17
CA VAL A 43 0.65 -11.81 -3.24
C VAL A 43 0.00 -11.84 -1.86
N ALA A 44 0.03 -12.98 -1.17
CA ALA A 44 -0.55 -13.13 0.15
C ALA A 44 0.11 -12.18 1.16
N LEU A 45 1.43 -12.09 1.12
CA LEU A 45 2.19 -11.19 2.00
C LEU A 45 1.79 -9.73 1.77
N LEU A 46 1.75 -9.31 0.51
CA LEU A 46 1.40 -7.93 0.18
C LEU A 46 -0.05 -7.60 0.51
N GLN A 47 -0.98 -8.55 0.34
CA GLN A 47 -2.37 -8.37 0.75
C GLN A 47 -2.48 -8.10 2.24
N ASP A 48 -1.74 -8.85 3.06
CA ASP A 48 -1.73 -8.65 4.51
C ASP A 48 -1.15 -7.29 4.89
N VAL A 49 -0.04 -6.90 4.27
CA VAL A 49 0.57 -5.58 4.50
C VAL A 49 -0.39 -4.46 4.09
N ASP A 50 -0.96 -4.57 2.90
CA ASP A 50 -1.87 -3.55 2.37
C ASP A 50 -3.10 -3.39 3.25
N ALA A 51 -3.66 -4.50 3.75
CA ALA A 51 -4.81 -4.46 4.65
C ALA A 51 -4.49 -3.71 5.94
N ILE A 52 -3.32 -3.95 6.54
CA ILE A 52 -2.90 -3.24 7.76
C ILE A 52 -2.70 -1.76 7.47
N TRP A 53 -2.10 -1.43 6.33
CA TRP A 53 -1.89 -0.05 5.90
C TRP A 53 -3.20 0.71 5.75
N ILE A 54 -4.12 0.16 4.98
CA ILE A 54 -5.42 0.80 4.71
C ILE A 54 -6.27 0.88 5.98
N ASN A 55 -6.33 -0.20 6.76
CA ASN A 55 -7.07 -0.20 8.02
C ASN A 55 -6.49 0.78 9.03
N GLY A 56 -5.17 0.89 9.10
CA GLY A 56 -4.51 1.87 9.96
C GLY A 56 -4.86 3.30 9.60
N LEU A 57 -4.95 3.61 8.31
CA LEU A 57 -5.38 4.93 7.85
C LEU A 57 -6.84 5.20 8.19
N ARG A 58 -7.71 4.19 8.07
CA ARG A 58 -9.12 4.32 8.43
C ARG A 58 -9.31 4.53 9.92
N GLU A 59 -8.62 3.76 10.74
CA GLU A 59 -8.70 3.89 12.21
C GLU A 59 -8.22 5.26 12.68
N ALA A 60 -7.25 5.84 11.99
CA ALA A 60 -6.74 7.18 12.30
C ALA A 60 -7.62 8.30 11.72
N GLY A 61 -8.67 7.98 10.96
CA GLY A 61 -9.54 8.96 10.32
C GLY A 61 -8.89 9.68 9.14
N LEU A 62 -7.87 9.09 8.53
CA LEU A 62 -7.07 9.74 7.48
C LEU A 62 -7.36 9.21 6.08
N TYR A 63 -8.07 8.09 5.97
CA TYR A 63 -8.29 7.42 4.68
C TYR A 63 -8.93 8.34 3.64
N ASP A 64 -9.94 9.11 4.04
CA ASP A 64 -10.67 9.99 3.10
C ASP A 64 -9.85 11.22 2.69
N GLN A 65 -8.79 11.55 3.42
CA GLN A 65 -7.90 12.66 3.09
C GLN A 65 -6.85 12.28 2.05
N VAL A 66 -6.70 10.99 1.78
CA VAL A 66 -5.70 10.46 0.85
C VAL A 66 -6.38 10.14 -0.47
N TRP A 67 -5.81 10.60 -1.58
CA TRP A 67 -6.35 10.32 -2.92
C TRP A 67 -6.10 8.88 -3.33
N GLN A 68 -4.91 8.37 -3.02
CA GLN A 68 -4.53 6.98 -3.28
C GLN A 68 -3.49 6.51 -2.26
N ALA A 69 -3.65 5.29 -1.78
CA ALA A 69 -2.71 4.66 -0.85
C ALA A 69 -2.53 3.19 -1.20
N GLY A 70 -1.34 2.68 -0.96
CA GLY A 70 -1.06 1.27 -1.16
C GLY A 70 0.32 0.90 -0.67
N ALA A 71 0.55 -0.40 -0.52
CA ALA A 71 1.84 -0.96 -0.15
C ALA A 71 2.52 -1.57 -1.37
N ILE A 72 3.83 -1.49 -1.40
CA ILE A 72 4.66 -2.03 -2.49
C ILE A 72 5.64 -3.04 -1.90
N LEU A 73 5.72 -4.22 -2.50
CA LEU A 73 6.73 -5.21 -2.12
C LEU A 73 7.99 -4.96 -2.92
N LEU A 74 9.07 -4.62 -2.23
CA LEU A 74 10.35 -4.33 -2.87
C LEU A 74 11.09 -5.62 -3.25
N PRO A 75 11.88 -5.61 -4.34
CA PRO A 75 12.56 -6.81 -4.85
C PRO A 75 13.86 -7.09 -4.10
N VAL A 76 13.95 -6.71 -2.85
CA VAL A 76 15.15 -6.89 -2.03
C VAL A 76 14.78 -7.49 -0.70
N GLN A 77 15.73 -8.22 -0.11
CA GLN A 77 15.61 -8.65 1.28
C GLN A 77 16.48 -7.75 2.15
N SER A 78 15.97 -7.46 3.32
CA SER A 78 16.63 -6.58 4.28
C SER A 78 17.13 -7.39 5.47
N VAL A 79 18.28 -6.98 5.98
CA VAL A 79 18.81 -7.56 7.21
C VAL A 79 18.00 -7.01 8.38
N GLY A 80 17.56 -7.92 9.25
CA GLY A 80 16.90 -7.60 10.51
C GLY A 80 17.55 -8.35 11.64
N VAL A 81 17.15 -8.00 12.85
CA VAL A 81 17.60 -8.68 14.06
C VAL A 81 16.36 -9.08 14.86
N MET A 82 16.30 -10.36 15.21
CA MET A 82 15.25 -10.88 16.09
C MET A 82 15.93 -11.65 17.22
N GLY A 83 15.93 -11.04 18.41
CA GLY A 83 16.74 -11.53 19.51
C GLY A 83 18.23 -11.40 19.17
N ASP A 84 18.98 -12.51 19.25
CA ASP A 84 20.40 -12.54 18.90
C ASP A 84 20.66 -12.98 17.46
N GLU A 85 19.60 -13.25 16.70
CA GLU A 85 19.74 -13.78 15.33
C GLU A 85 19.52 -12.68 14.29
N ARG A 86 20.32 -12.75 13.22
CA ARG A 86 20.08 -11.96 12.02
C ARG A 86 19.06 -12.65 11.15
N THR A 87 18.16 -11.85 10.57
CA THR A 87 17.17 -12.35 9.62
C THR A 87 17.35 -11.68 8.27
N TYR A 88 16.93 -12.37 7.22
CA TYR A 88 16.79 -11.80 5.88
C TYR A 88 15.33 -11.93 5.47
N GLU A 89 14.64 -10.83 5.44
CA GLU A 89 13.22 -10.81 5.12
C GLU A 89 12.90 -9.66 4.17
N ASN A 90 11.65 -9.59 3.75
CA ASN A 90 11.23 -8.63 2.75
C ASN A 90 11.13 -7.22 3.32
N ALA A 91 11.37 -6.25 2.45
CA ALA A 91 11.11 -4.85 2.73
C ALA A 91 9.87 -4.41 1.94
N VAL A 92 9.04 -3.59 2.56
CA VAL A 92 7.86 -3.02 1.89
C VAL A 92 7.92 -1.50 1.96
N ALA A 93 7.41 -0.85 0.92
CA ALA A 93 7.23 0.59 0.91
C ALA A 93 5.75 0.92 1.04
N LEU A 94 5.43 1.93 1.83
CA LEU A 94 4.09 2.47 1.92
C LEU A 94 4.01 3.73 1.08
N ARG A 95 2.92 3.90 0.36
CA ARG A 95 2.67 5.06 -0.48
C ARG A 95 1.31 5.63 -0.14
N ALA A 96 1.24 6.92 0.11
CA ALA A 96 -0.01 7.67 0.24
C ALA A 96 0.19 9.04 -0.38
N VAL A 97 -0.69 9.43 -1.28
CA VAL A 97 -0.55 10.69 -2.01
C VAL A 97 -1.86 11.46 -2.00
N THR A 98 -1.74 12.78 -2.13
CA THR A 98 -2.86 13.67 -2.39
C THR A 98 -2.76 14.14 -3.84
N SER A 99 -3.91 14.26 -4.51
CA SER A 99 -3.99 14.72 -5.88
C SER A 99 -5.41 15.17 -6.19
N THR A 100 -5.56 16.06 -7.16
CA THR A 100 -6.88 16.44 -7.67
C THR A 100 -7.19 15.82 -9.02
N ASP A 101 -6.15 15.54 -9.81
CA ASP A 101 -6.33 15.10 -11.21
C ASP A 101 -5.48 13.87 -11.58
N GLY A 102 -4.61 13.39 -10.68
CA GLY A 102 -3.70 12.29 -10.96
C GLY A 102 -2.48 12.66 -11.81
N MET A 103 -2.43 13.87 -12.37
CA MET A 103 -1.30 14.33 -13.16
C MET A 103 -0.16 14.84 -12.26
N THR A 104 -0.53 15.51 -11.19
CA THR A 104 0.40 15.93 -10.14
C THR A 104 -0.05 15.33 -8.82
N ALA A 105 0.89 14.98 -7.98
CA ALA A 105 0.59 14.41 -6.67
C ALA A 105 1.70 14.70 -5.69
N ASP A 106 1.32 14.99 -4.46
CA ASP A 106 2.25 15.10 -3.35
C ASP A 106 2.11 13.91 -2.43
N TRP A 107 3.23 13.49 -1.81
CA TRP A 107 3.15 12.49 -0.76
C TRP A 107 2.37 13.05 0.43
N CYS A 108 1.61 12.20 1.09
CA CYS A 108 0.74 12.63 2.17
C CYS A 108 1.54 12.78 3.48
N HIS A 109 1.46 13.95 4.10
CA HIS A 109 2.16 14.25 5.36
C HIS A 109 1.35 13.71 6.53
N LEU A 110 1.52 12.42 6.79
CA LEU A 110 0.81 11.74 7.88
C LEU A 110 1.50 11.99 9.22
N PRO A 111 0.75 11.98 10.34
CA PRO A 111 1.38 12.07 11.66
C PRO A 111 2.39 10.96 11.89
N TYR A 112 3.52 11.29 12.50
CA TYR A 112 4.59 10.32 12.75
C TYR A 112 4.11 9.15 13.62
N GLU A 113 3.24 9.40 14.59
CA GLU A 113 2.69 8.37 15.47
C GLU A 113 1.86 7.35 14.69
N VAL A 114 1.13 7.80 13.69
CA VAL A 114 0.34 6.91 12.83
C VAL A 114 1.26 6.04 11.98
N LEU A 115 2.27 6.63 11.37
CA LEU A 115 3.26 5.88 10.57
C LEU A 115 4.00 4.87 11.44
N ALA A 116 4.43 5.26 12.63
CA ALA A 116 5.14 4.37 13.55
C ALA A 116 4.27 3.21 13.99
N ARG A 117 3.01 3.45 14.32
CA ARG A 117 2.06 2.42 14.75
C ARG A 117 1.80 1.42 13.62
N ILE A 118 1.55 1.92 12.42
CA ILE A 118 1.28 1.06 11.26
C ILE A 118 2.50 0.22 10.91
N SER A 119 3.69 0.82 10.92
CA SER A 119 4.94 0.10 10.68
C SER A 119 5.14 -1.03 11.69
N ASN A 120 4.93 -0.75 12.97
CA ASN A 120 5.03 -1.75 14.01
C ASN A 120 4.01 -2.87 13.85
N ASP A 121 2.78 -2.52 13.50
CA ASP A 121 1.72 -3.51 13.26
C ASP A 121 2.08 -4.43 12.09
N ILE A 122 2.61 -3.89 11.01
CA ILE A 122 3.02 -4.68 9.85
C ILE A 122 4.12 -5.66 10.25
N ILE A 123 5.17 -5.17 10.90
CA ILE A 123 6.31 -6.00 11.29
C ILE A 123 5.89 -7.09 12.28
N ASN A 124 5.00 -6.75 13.21
CA ASN A 124 4.57 -7.70 14.25
C ASN A 124 3.57 -8.74 13.75
N ARG A 125 2.74 -8.41 12.77
CA ARG A 125 1.65 -9.27 12.31
C ARG A 125 1.96 -10.02 11.03
N VAL A 126 2.81 -9.47 10.16
CA VAL A 126 3.12 -10.09 8.87
C VAL A 126 4.48 -10.77 8.97
N LYS A 127 4.48 -12.09 8.98
CA LYS A 127 5.72 -12.85 8.94
C LYS A 127 6.37 -12.67 7.58
N GLY A 128 7.67 -12.44 7.57
CA GLY A 128 8.43 -12.26 6.34
C GLY A 128 8.71 -10.81 5.98
N VAL A 129 8.26 -9.85 6.80
CA VAL A 129 8.59 -8.42 6.63
C VAL A 129 9.33 -7.93 7.86
N ASN A 130 10.52 -7.37 7.65
CA ASN A 130 11.32 -6.81 8.73
C ASN A 130 11.66 -5.34 8.54
N ARG A 131 11.20 -4.73 7.45
CA ARG A 131 11.46 -3.31 7.19
C ARG A 131 10.31 -2.67 6.45
N VAL A 132 9.90 -1.51 6.94
CA VAL A 132 8.87 -0.67 6.33
C VAL A 132 9.47 0.70 6.05
N VAL A 133 9.30 1.19 4.82
CA VAL A 133 9.70 2.55 4.44
C VAL A 133 8.49 3.31 3.92
N TYR A 134 8.54 4.62 3.99
CA TYR A 134 7.48 5.49 3.47
C TYR A 134 8.00 6.28 2.27
N ASP A 135 7.33 6.18 1.13
CA ASP A 135 7.73 6.88 -0.08
C ASP A 135 7.32 8.35 -0.01
N ILE A 136 8.30 9.23 0.07
CA ILE A 136 8.10 10.69 0.19
C ILE A 136 8.41 11.42 -1.11
N SER A 137 8.13 10.79 -2.24
CA SER A 137 8.38 11.35 -3.56
C SER A 137 7.10 11.94 -4.15
N SER A 138 7.21 13.11 -4.75
CA SER A 138 6.09 13.78 -5.40
C SER A 138 6.10 13.53 -6.90
N LYS A 139 4.94 13.61 -7.52
CA LYS A 139 4.78 13.52 -8.98
C LYS A 139 4.55 14.92 -9.55
N PRO A 140 5.38 15.45 -10.46
CA PRO A 140 6.65 14.87 -10.90
C PRO A 140 7.75 15.02 -9.86
N PRO A 141 8.94 14.38 -9.98
CA PRO A 141 9.34 13.49 -11.07
C PRO A 141 8.93 12.03 -10.87
N ALA A 142 8.57 11.61 -9.66
CA ALA A 142 8.12 10.25 -9.43
C ALA A 142 6.68 10.06 -9.93
N THR A 143 6.31 8.82 -10.17
CA THR A 143 4.91 8.46 -10.44
C THR A 143 4.22 8.07 -9.13
N ILE A 144 2.89 7.95 -9.17
CA ILE A 144 2.13 7.51 -8.00
C ILE A 144 2.46 6.05 -7.73
N GLU A 145 2.33 5.18 -8.73
CA GLU A 145 2.76 3.79 -8.64
C GLU A 145 4.23 3.65 -9.03
N TRP A 146 4.88 2.59 -8.56
CA TRP A 146 6.30 2.33 -8.84
C TRP A 146 6.54 1.72 -10.22
N GLU A 147 5.52 1.11 -10.79
CA GLU A 147 5.58 0.56 -12.15
C GLU A 147 4.36 0.94 -12.99
#